data_9a62f29dde478f78375aead8b827dc72
#
_entry.id   9a62f29dde478f78375aead8b827dc72
#
_cell.length_a   1.000
_cell.length_b   1.000
_cell.length_c   1.000
_cell.angle_alpha   90.00
_cell.angle_beta   90.00
_cell.angle_gamma   90.00
#
_symmetry.space_group_name_H-M   'P 1'
#
loop_
_entity.id
_entity.type
_entity.pdbx_description
1 polymer ?
#
loop_
_entity_poly.entity_id
_entity_poly.type
_entity_poly.pdbx_seq_one_letter_code
_entity_poly.pdbx_strand_id
1 'polypeptide(L)'
;ATLPPIKGLLQVGGHGRGDALFCFDKPAFCSYGLKQSANAPVSAESIDAVKAALDHLMSSETLSPTLAGMRFVHWFDCYVPAECDPMQQALDGDPKNQGTEQQTEDDDGYDDDEEFDETVEAPSNPDAKRDIAAKRIESIESGAATTAIPASTQYYILLLSGVTGRVMVRSYDHGNYGELEESIQQWRNDLQMVDLGGTGFTKINSLKAMMIRLMPRQKSEKNVFKRMDKELSGITPAVLHAILTDSMLPDSVAVRALRYIRNQMASASEEDKHAPVPDAMCCQWLKVWL
;
A
#
# COMPACT_ATOMS: atom_id res chain seq x y z
N ALA A 1 2.13 33.38 14.00
CA ALA A 1 3.13 32.58 13.31
C ALA A 1 2.44 31.57 12.42
N THR A 2 2.91 31.37 11.21
CA THR A 2 2.45 30.28 10.34
C THR A 2 3.16 29.00 10.76
N LEU A 3 2.40 27.93 10.95
CA LEU A 3 2.97 26.63 11.26
C LEU A 3 3.78 26.10 10.06
N PRO A 4 4.93 25.45 10.29
CA PRO A 4 5.77 24.98 9.21
C PRO A 4 5.05 23.88 8.38
N PRO A 5 5.16 23.91 7.05
CA PRO A 5 4.59 22.87 6.21
C PRO A 5 5.39 21.58 6.33
N ILE A 6 4.73 20.43 6.11
CA ILE A 6 5.38 19.14 5.96
C ILE A 6 5.76 18.91 4.49
N LYS A 7 6.78 18.10 4.26
CA LYS A 7 7.25 17.70 2.93
C LYS A 7 6.93 16.21 2.67
N GLY A 8 7.19 15.72 1.46
CA GLY A 8 7.05 14.29 1.15
C GLY A 8 5.71 13.89 0.53
N LEU A 9 4.82 14.84 0.24
CA LEU A 9 3.52 14.56 -0.40
C LEU A 9 3.47 14.95 -1.89
N LEU A 10 4.58 15.33 -2.50
CA LEU A 10 4.61 15.78 -3.90
C LEU A 10 4.03 14.74 -4.86
N GLN A 11 4.40 13.47 -4.70
CA GLN A 11 3.95 12.36 -5.54
C GLN A 11 2.46 12.03 -5.38
N VAL A 12 1.84 12.46 -4.27
CA VAL A 12 0.42 12.19 -3.95
C VAL A 12 -0.42 13.47 -3.94
N GLY A 13 -0.12 14.40 -4.83
CA GLY A 13 -0.89 15.63 -5.03
C GLY A 13 -0.51 16.79 -4.12
N GLY A 14 0.58 16.66 -3.38
CA GLY A 14 1.14 17.74 -2.55
C GLY A 14 1.88 18.81 -3.33
N HIS A 15 2.33 19.83 -2.64
CA HIS A 15 3.06 20.97 -3.19
C HIS A 15 4.56 20.87 -2.92
N GLY A 16 5.40 21.21 -3.91
CA GLY A 16 6.87 21.11 -3.80
C GLY A 16 7.49 21.95 -2.68
N ARG A 17 6.81 23.00 -2.22
CA ARG A 17 7.23 23.81 -1.05
C ARG A 17 6.75 23.25 0.28
N GLY A 18 5.98 22.14 0.27
CA GLY A 18 5.35 21.50 1.39
C GLY A 18 3.87 21.85 1.55
N ASP A 19 3.19 21.07 2.37
CA ASP A 19 1.75 21.10 2.59
C ASP A 19 1.43 21.46 4.02
N ALA A 20 0.45 22.33 4.24
CA ALA A 20 0.05 22.75 5.58
C ALA A 20 -0.70 21.61 6.29
N LEU A 21 -0.16 21.17 7.43
CA LEU A 21 -0.81 20.18 8.29
C LEU A 21 -2.00 20.81 9.06
N PHE A 22 -1.83 22.04 9.55
CA PHE A 22 -2.87 22.81 10.23
C PHE A 22 -3.13 24.10 9.44
N CYS A 23 -4.35 24.27 8.93
CA CYS A 23 -4.71 25.40 8.08
C CYS A 23 -6.05 26.01 8.50
N PHE A 24 -6.01 27.26 8.96
CA PHE A 24 -7.18 28.05 9.34
C PHE A 24 -7.19 29.34 8.51
N ASP A 25 -7.32 29.19 7.20
CA ASP A 25 -7.19 30.30 6.23
C ASP A 25 -8.48 31.11 6.01
N LYS A 26 -9.64 30.54 6.38
CA LYS A 26 -10.94 31.18 6.19
C LYS A 26 -11.53 31.66 7.53
N PRO A 27 -12.25 32.79 7.54
CA PRO A 27 -12.91 33.28 8.77
C PRO A 27 -13.84 32.27 9.42
N ALA A 28 -14.48 31.40 8.64
CA ALA A 28 -15.36 30.33 9.15
C ALA A 28 -14.64 29.30 10.01
N PHE A 29 -13.31 29.18 9.91
CA PHE A 29 -12.49 28.30 10.72
C PHE A 29 -11.89 29.00 11.94
N CYS A 30 -12.15 30.29 12.10
CA CYS A 30 -11.62 31.10 13.20
C CYS A 30 -12.68 31.26 14.30
N SER A 31 -12.28 31.05 15.56
CA SER A 31 -13.15 31.18 16.74
C SER A 31 -12.56 32.18 17.72
N TYR A 32 -13.42 32.84 18.50
CA TYR A 32 -13.01 33.76 19.55
C TYR A 32 -12.07 34.89 19.13
N GLY A 33 -12.14 35.31 17.86
CA GLY A 33 -11.23 36.35 17.34
C GLY A 33 -9.81 35.88 17.05
N LEU A 34 -9.50 34.60 17.26
CA LEU A 34 -8.21 33.99 16.93
C LEU A 34 -8.11 33.80 15.42
N LYS A 35 -6.93 34.08 14.84
CA LYS A 35 -6.69 33.97 13.40
C LYS A 35 -5.57 32.96 13.11
N GLN A 36 -5.69 32.27 11.98
CA GLN A 36 -4.69 31.29 11.50
C GLN A 36 -4.28 30.28 12.59
N SER A 37 -2.98 30.06 12.77
CA SER A 37 -2.41 29.11 13.72
C SER A 37 -2.74 29.38 15.20
N ALA A 38 -3.23 30.58 15.54
CA ALA A 38 -3.71 30.85 16.89
C ALA A 38 -4.97 30.04 17.27
N ASN A 39 -5.68 29.48 16.28
CA ASN A 39 -6.80 28.56 16.49
C ASN A 39 -6.37 27.11 16.71
N ALA A 40 -5.09 26.76 16.47
CA ALA A 40 -4.62 25.40 16.68
C ALA A 40 -4.51 25.11 18.19
N PRO A 41 -5.17 24.07 18.72
CA PRO A 41 -5.15 23.74 20.15
C PRO A 41 -3.89 22.98 20.55
N VAL A 42 -2.74 23.32 19.96
CA VAL A 42 -1.45 22.65 20.13
C VAL A 42 -0.33 23.68 20.31
N SER A 43 0.67 23.33 21.11
CA SER A 43 1.86 24.18 21.31
C SER A 43 2.77 24.15 20.07
N ALA A 44 3.64 25.16 19.93
CA ALA A 44 4.63 25.19 18.87
C ALA A 44 5.59 23.99 18.95
N GLU A 45 6.02 23.62 20.15
CA GLU A 45 6.86 22.44 20.40
C GLU A 45 6.21 21.14 19.93
N SER A 46 4.92 20.94 20.23
CA SER A 46 4.19 19.75 19.79
C SER A 46 4.10 19.67 18.26
N ILE A 47 3.93 20.81 17.59
CA ILE A 47 3.88 20.87 16.13
C ILE A 47 5.24 20.57 15.51
N ASP A 48 6.31 21.12 16.09
CA ASP A 48 7.67 20.84 15.61
C ASP A 48 8.01 19.36 15.79
N ALA A 49 7.59 18.73 16.88
CA ALA A 49 7.76 17.30 17.11
C ALA A 49 6.97 16.45 16.09
N VAL A 50 5.69 16.76 15.86
CA VAL A 50 4.86 16.07 14.86
C VAL A 50 5.43 16.23 13.46
N LYS A 51 5.88 17.45 13.11
CA LYS A 51 6.53 17.70 11.83
C LYS A 51 7.80 16.86 11.65
N ALA A 52 8.68 16.87 12.65
CA ALA A 52 9.93 16.11 12.59
C ALA A 52 9.67 14.60 12.47
N ALA A 53 8.68 14.07 13.19
CA ALA A 53 8.27 12.67 13.10
C ALA A 53 7.73 12.32 11.71
N LEU A 54 6.82 13.12 11.14
CA LEU A 54 6.27 12.90 9.81
C LEU A 54 7.34 13.05 8.72
N ASP A 55 8.20 14.05 8.79
CA ASP A 55 9.30 14.22 7.83
C ASP A 55 10.26 13.01 7.88
N HIS A 56 10.52 12.46 9.08
CA HIS A 56 11.33 11.26 9.24
C HIS A 56 10.64 10.03 8.64
N LEU A 57 9.39 9.77 8.98
CA LEU A 57 8.63 8.62 8.47
C LEU A 57 8.46 8.69 6.95
N MET A 58 8.20 9.87 6.39
CA MET A 58 8.02 10.06 4.96
C MET A 58 9.35 10.11 4.18
N SER A 59 10.49 10.18 4.84
CA SER A 59 11.81 10.05 4.18
C SER A 59 12.13 8.61 3.79
N SER A 60 11.45 7.63 4.36
CA SER A 60 11.62 6.19 4.09
C SER A 60 10.48 5.66 3.23
N GLU A 61 10.79 5.13 2.06
CA GLU A 61 9.79 4.43 1.24
C GLU A 61 9.28 3.15 1.88
N THR A 62 10.08 2.52 2.73
CA THR A 62 9.69 1.33 3.50
C THR A 62 8.60 1.65 4.52
N LEU A 63 8.74 2.76 5.27
CA LEU A 63 7.77 3.18 6.27
C LEU A 63 6.61 3.98 5.68
N SER A 64 6.76 4.47 4.47
CA SER A 64 5.74 5.29 3.83
C SER A 64 5.64 5.09 2.31
N PRO A 65 5.33 3.88 1.82
CA PRO A 65 5.16 3.64 0.40
C PRO A 65 3.96 4.41 -0.16
N THR A 66 3.98 4.62 -1.48
CA THR A 66 2.85 5.23 -2.20
C THR A 66 1.91 4.15 -2.73
N LEU A 67 0.63 4.29 -2.47
CA LEU A 67 -0.42 3.38 -2.94
C LEU A 67 -1.65 4.18 -3.39
N ALA A 68 -2.04 4.04 -4.65
CA ALA A 68 -3.24 4.66 -5.24
C ALA A 68 -3.39 6.16 -4.92
N GLY A 69 -2.33 6.94 -5.13
CA GLY A 69 -2.31 8.39 -4.92
C GLY A 69 -2.33 8.82 -3.45
N MET A 70 -1.99 7.93 -2.55
CA MET A 70 -1.87 8.21 -1.12
C MET A 70 -0.53 7.72 -0.59
N ARG A 71 0.00 8.44 0.38
CA ARG A 71 1.16 8.03 1.17
C ARG A 71 0.66 7.20 2.34
N PHE A 72 1.11 5.97 2.43
CA PHE A 72 0.80 5.05 3.52
C PHE A 72 1.91 5.16 4.57
N VAL A 73 1.66 5.88 5.67
CA VAL A 73 2.63 6.10 6.73
C VAL A 73 2.29 5.22 7.92
N HIS A 74 3.23 4.41 8.41
CA HIS A 74 2.99 3.58 9.58
C HIS A 74 4.16 3.60 10.56
N TRP A 75 3.87 3.36 11.83
CA TRP A 75 4.85 3.24 12.91
C TRP A 75 4.29 2.44 14.09
N PHE A 76 5.18 2.08 14.98
CA PHE A 76 4.86 1.38 16.24
C PHE A 76 5.30 2.23 17.42
N ASP A 77 4.73 2.01 18.60
CA ASP A 77 5.12 2.69 19.84
C ASP A 77 6.44 2.17 20.43
N CYS A 78 6.98 1.08 19.89
CA CYS A 78 8.33 0.59 20.19
C CYS A 78 9.08 0.25 18.90
N TYR A 79 10.36 -0.07 19.01
CA TYR A 79 11.14 -0.52 17.87
C TYR A 79 10.66 -1.90 17.40
N VAL A 80 10.23 -1.99 16.15
CA VAL A 80 9.90 -3.22 15.44
C VAL A 80 10.90 -3.39 14.30
N PRO A 81 11.70 -4.47 14.30
CA PRO A 81 12.61 -4.76 13.19
C PRO A 81 11.84 -4.89 11.87
N ALA A 82 12.46 -4.50 10.76
CA ALA A 82 11.81 -4.55 9.45
C ALA A 82 11.35 -5.96 9.06
N GLU A 83 12.07 -6.99 9.48
CA GLU A 83 11.71 -8.41 9.29
C GLU A 83 10.48 -8.85 10.11
N CYS A 84 10.13 -8.12 11.18
CA CYS A 84 8.97 -8.36 12.02
C CYS A 84 7.81 -7.42 11.73
N ASP A 85 7.90 -6.58 10.69
CA ASP A 85 6.86 -5.62 10.35
C ASP A 85 5.75 -6.26 9.51
N PRO A 86 4.54 -6.52 10.08
CA PRO A 86 3.46 -7.18 9.37
C PRO A 86 2.94 -6.34 8.20
N MET A 87 3.07 -4.99 8.27
CA MET A 87 2.58 -4.10 7.23
C MET A 87 3.34 -4.31 5.91
N GLN A 88 4.63 -4.53 5.99
CA GLN A 88 5.42 -4.80 4.79
C GLN A 88 5.05 -6.15 4.17
N GLN A 89 4.72 -7.15 4.98
CA GLN A 89 4.25 -8.44 4.47
C GLN A 89 2.94 -8.32 3.68
N ALA A 90 2.04 -7.42 4.11
CA ALA A 90 0.80 -7.15 3.40
C ALA A 90 1.04 -6.42 2.07
N LEU A 91 2.02 -5.51 2.03
CA LEU A 91 2.29 -4.66 0.89
C LEU A 91 3.15 -5.32 -0.19
N ASP A 92 4.16 -6.10 0.19
CA ASP A 92 5.20 -6.58 -0.72
C ASP A 92 4.87 -7.92 -1.42
N GLY A 93 3.96 -8.74 -0.86
CA GLY A 93 3.68 -10.09 -1.37
C GLY A 93 4.84 -11.07 -1.16
N ASP A 94 4.86 -12.17 -1.91
CA ASP A 94 5.90 -13.18 -1.80
C ASP A 94 7.20 -12.75 -2.47
N PRO A 95 8.39 -13.09 -1.94
CA PRO A 95 9.66 -12.79 -2.57
C PRO A 95 9.74 -13.45 -3.95
N LYS A 96 10.30 -12.76 -4.92
CA LYS A 96 10.55 -13.32 -6.25
C LYS A 96 11.61 -14.42 -6.11
N ASN A 97 11.25 -15.69 -6.33
CA ASN A 97 12.20 -16.80 -6.38
C ASN A 97 13.17 -16.61 -7.57
N GLN A 98 14.45 -16.47 -7.29
CA GLN A 98 15.49 -16.64 -8.29
C GLN A 98 15.77 -18.14 -8.42
N GLY A 99 15.18 -18.79 -9.39
CA GLY A 99 15.57 -20.17 -9.70
C GLY A 99 14.40 -20.99 -10.24
N THR A 100 13.93 -20.65 -11.37
CA THR A 100 13.56 -21.49 -12.53
C THR A 100 12.85 -20.55 -13.50
N GLU A 101 13.61 -19.99 -14.43
CA GLU A 101 13.04 -19.43 -15.66
C GLU A 101 12.48 -20.61 -16.47
N GLN A 102 11.27 -21.05 -16.14
CA GLN A 102 10.36 -21.52 -17.18
C GLN A 102 9.54 -20.29 -17.56
N GLN A 103 9.97 -19.69 -18.65
CA GLN A 103 9.18 -18.78 -19.44
C GLN A 103 7.85 -19.45 -19.76
N THR A 104 6.84 -19.22 -18.94
CA THR A 104 5.48 -19.20 -19.45
C THR A 104 5.37 -17.85 -20.15
N GLU A 105 5.32 -17.89 -21.47
CA GLU A 105 5.11 -16.76 -22.37
C GLU A 105 3.70 -16.16 -22.21
N ASP A 106 3.35 -15.78 -21.01
CA ASP A 106 2.21 -14.93 -20.66
C ASP A 106 2.67 -13.84 -19.67
N ASP A 107 3.91 -13.37 -19.88
CA ASP A 107 4.36 -12.12 -19.32
C ASP A 107 3.69 -10.98 -20.10
N ASP A 108 2.46 -10.68 -19.68
CA ASP A 108 1.77 -9.45 -20.08
C ASP A 108 2.63 -8.28 -19.59
N GLY A 109 3.64 -7.96 -20.40
CA GLY A 109 4.68 -6.95 -20.17
C GLY A 109 4.15 -5.64 -19.60
N TYR A 110 4.03 -5.61 -18.31
CA TYR A 110 4.26 -4.39 -17.58
C TYR A 110 5.78 -4.34 -17.39
N ASP A 111 6.46 -3.78 -18.40
CA ASP A 111 7.84 -3.36 -18.24
C ASP A 111 7.90 -2.48 -16.99
N ASP A 112 8.47 -3.05 -15.91
CA ASP A 112 8.78 -2.37 -14.66
C ASP A 112 9.98 -1.41 -14.87
N ASP A 113 10.41 -1.27 -16.12
CA ASP A 113 11.58 -0.50 -16.58
C ASP A 113 11.20 0.85 -17.20
N GLU A 114 10.03 1.43 -16.95
CA GLU A 114 9.88 2.86 -17.19
C GLU A 114 10.66 3.62 -16.11
N GLU A 115 11.90 3.98 -16.47
CA GLU A 115 12.72 4.99 -15.82
C GLU A 115 11.84 6.18 -15.40
N PHE A 116 11.45 6.18 -14.15
CA PHE A 116 11.05 7.39 -13.48
C PHE A 116 12.34 8.21 -13.37
N ASP A 117 12.38 9.32 -14.05
CA ASP A 117 13.45 10.33 -13.89
C ASP A 117 13.42 10.83 -12.43
N GLU A 118 14.00 10.03 -11.55
CA GLU A 118 14.23 10.31 -10.14
C GLU A 118 15.55 11.04 -9.98
N THR A 119 15.50 12.33 -10.12
CA THR A 119 16.53 13.17 -9.52
C THR A 119 16.23 13.39 -8.04
N VAL A 120 16.25 12.33 -7.22
CA VAL A 120 16.70 12.29 -5.81
C VAL A 120 16.94 10.82 -5.45
N GLU A 121 18.16 10.38 -5.59
CA GLU A 121 18.62 9.06 -5.15
C GLU A 121 18.71 9.00 -3.62
N ALA A 122 17.90 8.12 -3.00
CA ALA A 122 18.35 7.38 -1.84
C ALA A 122 18.67 5.94 -2.33
N PRO A 123 19.84 5.35 -2.03
CA PRO A 123 20.21 4.04 -2.52
C PRO A 123 19.36 2.96 -1.84
N SER A 124 18.24 2.61 -2.44
CA SER A 124 17.50 1.41 -2.05
C SER A 124 18.19 0.21 -2.71
N ASN A 125 18.99 -0.50 -1.94
CA ASN A 125 19.59 -1.76 -2.40
C ASN A 125 18.44 -2.80 -2.56
N PRO A 126 18.06 -3.19 -3.79
CA PRO A 126 16.98 -4.14 -4.03
C PRO A 126 17.27 -5.52 -3.43
N ASP A 127 18.54 -5.89 -3.30
CA ASP A 127 18.95 -7.15 -2.70
C ASP A 127 18.70 -7.18 -1.19
N ALA A 128 18.87 -6.05 -0.49
CA ALA A 128 18.56 -5.95 0.93
C ALA A 128 17.05 -6.07 1.23
N LYS A 129 16.18 -5.51 0.37
CA LYS A 129 14.72 -5.68 0.48
C LYS A 129 14.32 -7.14 0.26
N ARG A 130 14.97 -7.84 -0.67
CA ARG A 130 14.75 -9.26 -0.95
C ARG A 130 15.16 -10.17 0.21
N ASP A 131 16.33 -9.94 0.78
CA ASP A 131 16.85 -10.72 1.90
C ASP A 131 15.98 -10.56 3.16
N ILE A 132 15.47 -9.36 3.39
CA ILE A 132 14.53 -9.08 4.47
C ILE A 132 13.20 -9.83 4.24
N ALA A 133 12.64 -9.79 3.05
CA ALA A 133 11.40 -10.48 2.71
C ALA A 133 11.55 -12.02 2.81
N ALA A 134 12.65 -12.57 2.33
CA ALA A 134 12.95 -14.01 2.43
C ALA A 134 13.06 -14.47 3.90
N LYS A 135 13.80 -13.73 4.72
CA LYS A 135 13.94 -14.03 6.15
C LYS A 135 12.62 -13.96 6.92
N ARG A 136 11.71 -13.05 6.54
CA ARG A 136 10.38 -12.95 7.15
C ARG A 136 9.55 -14.19 6.91
N ILE A 137 9.52 -14.66 5.66
CA ILE A 137 8.75 -15.86 5.30
C ILE A 137 9.34 -17.09 5.98
N GLU A 138 10.66 -17.25 6.02
CA GLU A 138 11.33 -18.34 6.71
C GLU A 138 11.04 -18.32 8.23
N SER A 139 10.96 -17.13 8.84
CA SER A 139 10.61 -16.95 10.26
C SER A 139 9.14 -17.35 10.54
N ILE A 140 8.22 -17.03 9.64
CA ILE A 140 6.80 -17.40 9.75
C ILE A 140 6.64 -18.92 9.55
N GLU A 141 7.27 -19.49 8.54
CA GLU A 141 7.19 -20.91 8.21
C GLU A 141 7.87 -21.81 9.24
N SER A 142 8.98 -21.36 9.83
CA SER A 142 9.74 -22.11 10.83
C SER A 142 9.22 -21.98 12.26
N GLY A 143 8.32 -21.03 12.54
CA GLY A 143 7.86 -20.72 13.90
C GLY A 143 8.98 -20.26 14.85
N ALA A 144 10.13 -19.87 14.29
CA ALA A 144 11.28 -19.41 15.07
C ALA A 144 11.02 -17.97 15.53
N ALA A 145 10.68 -17.81 16.81
CA ALA A 145 10.49 -16.52 17.47
C ALA A 145 11.80 -15.72 17.44
N THR A 146 11.98 -14.94 16.39
CA THR A 146 12.95 -13.84 16.39
C THR A 146 12.37 -12.77 17.31
N THR A 147 13.06 -12.36 18.32
CA THR A 147 12.74 -11.31 19.30
C THR A 147 11.23 -11.02 19.42
N ALA A 148 10.54 -11.71 20.34
CA ALA A 148 9.09 -11.60 20.47
C ALA A 148 8.67 -10.14 20.69
N ILE A 149 8.09 -9.53 19.70
CA ILE A 149 7.43 -8.21 19.84
C ILE A 149 6.23 -8.43 20.77
N PRO A 150 6.07 -7.63 21.83
CA PRO A 150 4.90 -7.77 22.70
C PRO A 150 3.61 -7.56 21.88
N ALA A 151 2.66 -8.49 22.01
CA ALA A 151 1.37 -8.40 21.31
C ALA A 151 0.59 -7.10 21.63
N SER A 152 0.88 -6.49 22.80
CA SER A 152 0.30 -5.22 23.23
C SER A 152 0.97 -3.98 22.62
N THR A 153 2.06 -4.13 21.86
CA THR A 153 2.68 -3.01 21.11
C THR A 153 1.64 -2.35 20.23
N GLN A 154 1.55 -1.02 20.29
CA GLN A 154 0.57 -0.29 19.49
C GLN A 154 1.12 0.01 18.09
N TYR A 155 0.31 -0.21 17.09
CA TYR A 155 0.58 0.26 15.73
C TYR A 155 -0.31 1.46 15.38
N TYR A 156 0.19 2.29 14.48
CA TYR A 156 -0.51 3.46 13.96
C TYR A 156 -0.30 3.56 12.47
N ILE A 157 -1.36 3.88 11.74
CA ILE A 157 -1.35 4.03 10.29
C ILE A 157 -2.06 5.30 9.89
N LEU A 158 -1.43 6.08 9.01
CA LEU A 158 -2.02 7.24 8.37
C LEU A 158 -1.96 7.10 6.86
N LEU A 159 -3.09 7.24 6.19
CA LEU A 159 -3.15 7.47 4.76
C LEU A 159 -3.22 8.96 4.50
N LEU A 160 -2.18 9.49 3.87
CA LEU A 160 -2.05 10.92 3.59
C LEU A 160 -2.06 11.18 2.09
N SER A 161 -2.65 12.31 1.69
CA SER A 161 -2.47 12.87 0.35
C SER A 161 -2.35 14.38 0.44
N GLY A 162 -1.75 14.98 -0.58
CA GLY A 162 -1.72 16.43 -0.72
C GLY A 162 -2.89 16.91 -1.57
N VAL A 163 -3.46 18.05 -1.22
CA VAL A 163 -4.44 18.74 -2.07
C VAL A 163 -4.16 20.24 -2.01
N THR A 164 -3.59 20.77 -3.09
CA THR A 164 -3.36 22.21 -3.27
C THR A 164 -2.66 22.89 -2.08
N GLY A 165 -1.56 22.29 -1.58
CA GLY A 165 -0.78 22.85 -0.47
C GLY A 165 -1.31 22.51 0.92
N ARG A 166 -2.19 21.52 1.03
CA ARG A 166 -2.75 21.04 2.30
C ARG A 166 -2.60 19.54 2.42
N VAL A 167 -2.35 19.06 3.63
CA VAL A 167 -2.41 17.65 3.97
C VAL A 167 -3.85 17.22 4.13
N MET A 168 -4.19 16.10 3.51
CA MET A 168 -5.47 15.41 3.68
C MET A 168 -5.22 14.07 4.36
N VAL A 169 -5.76 13.86 5.53
CA VAL A 169 -5.82 12.55 6.17
C VAL A 169 -6.98 11.79 5.53
N ARG A 170 -6.68 10.70 4.84
CA ARG A 170 -7.67 9.86 4.15
C ARG A 170 -8.19 8.75 5.02
N SER A 171 -7.33 8.19 5.88
CA SER A 171 -7.67 7.20 6.88
C SER A 171 -6.68 7.29 8.04
N TYR A 172 -7.13 6.88 9.21
CA TYR A 172 -6.33 6.65 10.39
C TYR A 172 -6.78 5.37 11.05
N ASP A 173 -5.87 4.42 11.18
CA ASP A 173 -6.09 3.14 11.81
C ASP A 173 -5.03 2.93 12.90
N HIS A 174 -5.40 2.26 13.99
CA HIS A 174 -4.52 1.90 15.08
C HIS A 174 -5.04 0.68 15.83
N GLY A 175 -4.18 -0.02 16.53
CA GLY A 175 -4.53 -1.20 17.31
C GLY A 175 -3.31 -1.88 17.90
N ASN A 176 -3.45 -3.14 18.29
CA ASN A 176 -2.40 -3.94 18.87
C ASN A 176 -1.63 -4.71 17.80
N TYR A 177 -0.31 -4.87 17.98
CA TYR A 177 0.56 -5.62 17.09
C TYR A 177 0.08 -7.08 16.89
N GLY A 178 -0.33 -7.76 17.96
CA GLY A 178 -0.80 -9.15 17.87
C GLY A 178 -2.04 -9.28 16.97
N GLU A 179 -3.02 -8.39 17.11
CA GLU A 179 -4.22 -8.37 16.26
C GLU A 179 -3.87 -8.06 14.81
N LEU A 180 -2.94 -7.14 14.59
CA LEU A 180 -2.45 -6.82 13.25
C LEU A 180 -1.74 -8.00 12.59
N GLU A 181 -0.84 -8.68 13.33
CA GLU A 181 -0.12 -9.85 12.84
C GLU A 181 -1.08 -10.98 12.47
N GLU A 182 -2.07 -11.27 13.31
CA GLU A 182 -3.13 -12.24 13.04
C GLU A 182 -3.94 -11.89 11.80
N SER A 183 -4.37 -10.62 11.66
CA SER A 183 -5.14 -10.16 10.49
C SER A 183 -4.34 -10.29 9.19
N ILE A 184 -3.07 -9.89 9.20
CA ILE A 184 -2.20 -10.01 8.02
C ILE A 184 -1.92 -11.48 7.68
N GLN A 185 -1.71 -12.33 8.67
CA GLN A 185 -1.55 -13.76 8.44
C GLN A 185 -2.81 -14.38 7.85
N GLN A 186 -3.99 -14.01 8.35
CA GLN A 186 -5.28 -14.45 7.80
C GLN A 186 -5.45 -13.97 6.35
N TRP A 187 -5.21 -12.70 6.08
CA TRP A 187 -5.20 -12.15 4.74
C TRP A 187 -4.33 -12.97 3.77
N ARG A 188 -3.11 -13.31 4.17
CA ARG A 188 -2.19 -14.13 3.35
C ARG A 188 -2.72 -15.53 3.13
N ASN A 189 -3.28 -16.18 4.16
CA ASN A 189 -3.88 -17.51 4.05
C ASN A 189 -5.09 -17.49 3.08
N ASP A 190 -5.90 -16.45 3.14
CA ASP A 190 -7.07 -16.32 2.28
C ASP A 190 -6.67 -16.06 0.81
N LEU A 191 -5.53 -15.44 0.56
CA LEU A 191 -5.00 -15.27 -0.79
C LEU A 191 -4.44 -16.57 -1.39
N GLN A 192 -4.08 -17.57 -0.59
CA GLN A 192 -3.53 -18.83 -1.11
C GLN A 192 -4.59 -19.58 -1.91
N MET A 193 -4.28 -19.91 -3.16
CA MET A 193 -5.09 -20.75 -4.04
C MET A 193 -4.20 -21.85 -4.64
N VAL A 194 -4.78 -23.01 -4.90
CA VAL A 194 -4.08 -24.05 -5.64
C VAL A 194 -3.82 -23.57 -7.06
N ASP A 195 -2.63 -23.76 -7.57
CA ASP A 195 -2.29 -23.44 -8.95
C ASP A 195 -3.06 -24.32 -9.95
N LEU A 196 -3.08 -23.92 -11.22
CA LEU A 196 -3.78 -24.67 -12.25
C LEU A 196 -3.20 -26.06 -12.51
N GLY A 197 -1.94 -26.27 -12.15
CA GLY A 197 -1.28 -27.58 -12.25
C GLY A 197 -1.60 -28.51 -11.09
N GLY A 198 -2.18 -28.00 -10.00
CA GLY A 198 -2.49 -28.76 -8.80
C GLY A 198 -1.24 -29.18 -8.01
N THR A 199 -0.09 -28.60 -8.30
CA THR A 199 1.22 -28.98 -7.72
C THR A 199 1.68 -28.04 -6.61
N GLY A 200 1.05 -26.88 -6.44
CA GLY A 200 1.43 -25.87 -5.48
C GLY A 200 0.35 -24.82 -5.27
N PHE A 201 0.78 -23.71 -4.67
CA PHE A 201 -0.08 -22.54 -4.47
C PHE A 201 0.29 -21.40 -5.43
N THR A 202 -0.72 -20.63 -5.81
CA THR A 202 -0.49 -19.40 -6.57
C THR A 202 0.33 -18.42 -5.74
N LYS A 203 1.21 -17.70 -6.43
CA LYS A 203 2.01 -16.64 -5.82
C LYS A 203 1.11 -15.52 -5.28
N ILE A 204 1.46 -14.99 -4.10
CA ILE A 204 0.89 -13.76 -3.57
C ILE A 204 1.72 -12.60 -4.12
N ASN A 205 1.12 -11.76 -4.93
CA ASN A 205 1.76 -10.59 -5.50
C ASN A 205 1.66 -9.40 -4.53
N SER A 206 2.45 -8.35 -4.77
CA SER A 206 2.35 -7.12 -3.99
C SER A 206 0.93 -6.54 -4.05
N LEU A 207 0.49 -5.91 -2.96
CA LEU A 207 -0.84 -5.29 -2.93
C LEU A 207 -1.03 -4.28 -4.07
N LYS A 208 0.03 -3.56 -4.44
CA LYS A 208 0.03 -2.63 -5.58
C LYS A 208 -0.29 -3.35 -6.90
N ALA A 209 0.36 -4.49 -7.18
CA ALA A 209 0.11 -5.29 -8.36
C ALA A 209 -1.32 -5.87 -8.36
N MET A 210 -1.77 -6.38 -7.22
CA MET A 210 -3.14 -6.88 -7.06
C MET A 210 -4.19 -5.79 -7.28
N MET A 211 -3.95 -4.57 -6.78
CA MET A 211 -4.86 -3.43 -6.97
C MET A 211 -4.97 -3.01 -8.45
N ILE A 212 -3.88 -3.08 -9.22
CA ILE A 212 -3.92 -2.79 -10.66
C ILE A 212 -4.96 -3.67 -11.37
N ARG A 213 -5.14 -4.92 -10.94
CA ARG A 213 -6.14 -5.85 -11.50
C ARG A 213 -7.60 -5.46 -11.19
N LEU A 214 -7.83 -4.51 -10.30
CA LEU A 214 -9.16 -3.92 -10.06
C LEU A 214 -9.53 -2.83 -11.08
N MET A 215 -8.67 -2.57 -12.07
CA MET A 215 -8.92 -1.63 -13.16
C MET A 215 -9.09 -2.38 -14.48
N PRO A 216 -9.96 -1.93 -15.39
CA PRO A 216 -10.08 -2.52 -16.72
C PRO A 216 -8.74 -2.49 -17.47
N ARG A 217 -8.36 -3.59 -18.09
CA ARG A 217 -7.16 -3.66 -18.95
C ARG A 217 -7.31 -2.67 -20.13
N GLN A 218 -6.25 -1.91 -20.40
CA GLN A 218 -6.17 -1.02 -21.57
C GLN A 218 -4.97 -1.43 -22.42
N LYS A 219 -5.18 -1.54 -23.73
CA LYS A 219 -4.10 -1.76 -24.68
C LYS A 219 -3.23 -0.49 -24.75
N SER A 220 -1.92 -0.63 -24.67
CA SER A 220 -0.93 0.47 -24.80
C SER A 220 -1.05 1.57 -23.73
N GLU A 221 -1.25 1.19 -22.48
CA GLU A 221 -1.29 2.14 -21.37
C GLU A 221 0.13 2.59 -20.99
N LYS A 222 0.39 3.89 -21.11
CA LYS A 222 1.71 4.48 -20.77
C LYS A 222 1.90 4.82 -19.29
N ASN A 223 0.83 4.86 -18.49
CA ASN A 223 0.92 5.25 -17.07
C ASN A 223 -0.20 4.65 -16.24
N VAL A 224 -0.09 3.36 -15.96
CA VAL A 224 -1.05 2.58 -15.16
C VAL A 224 -1.17 3.12 -13.74
N PHE A 225 -0.07 3.57 -13.14
CA PHE A 225 -0.05 4.08 -11.76
C PHE A 225 -0.85 5.36 -11.62
N LYS A 226 -0.69 6.31 -12.54
CA LYS A 226 -1.48 7.55 -12.52
C LYS A 226 -2.98 7.30 -12.69
N ARG A 227 -3.35 6.27 -13.44
CA ARG A 227 -4.75 5.83 -13.54
C ARG A 227 -5.21 5.17 -12.23
N MET A 228 -4.39 4.33 -11.61
CA MET A 228 -4.65 3.73 -10.31
C MET A 228 -4.93 4.79 -9.26
N ASP A 229 -4.12 5.85 -9.20
CA ASP A 229 -4.31 6.99 -8.30
C ASP A 229 -5.68 7.66 -8.49
N LYS A 230 -6.15 7.76 -9.72
CA LYS A 230 -7.42 8.37 -10.05
C LYS A 230 -8.62 7.46 -9.78
N GLU A 231 -8.52 6.17 -10.14
CA GLU A 231 -9.66 5.25 -10.14
C GLU A 231 -9.84 4.48 -8.81
N LEU A 232 -8.74 4.25 -8.06
CA LEU A 232 -8.75 3.42 -6.87
C LEU A 232 -8.59 4.19 -5.56
N SER A 233 -8.19 5.48 -5.60
CA SER A 233 -8.02 6.28 -4.36
C SER A 233 -9.25 6.27 -3.45
N GLY A 234 -10.45 6.18 -4.03
CA GLY A 234 -11.70 6.16 -3.25
C GLY A 234 -11.97 4.85 -2.50
N ILE A 235 -11.47 3.71 -2.99
CA ILE A 235 -11.68 2.39 -2.36
C ILE A 235 -10.50 1.94 -1.51
N THR A 236 -9.30 2.47 -1.76
CA THR A 236 -8.07 2.04 -1.09
C THR A 236 -8.14 2.11 0.44
N PRO A 237 -8.68 3.17 1.08
CA PRO A 237 -8.80 3.19 2.54
C PRO A 237 -9.63 2.03 3.09
N ALA A 238 -10.75 1.72 2.44
CA ALA A 238 -11.62 0.62 2.87
C ALA A 238 -10.98 -0.76 2.64
N VAL A 239 -10.23 -0.94 1.54
CA VAL A 239 -9.48 -2.17 1.27
C VAL A 239 -8.39 -2.37 2.32
N LEU A 240 -7.61 -1.33 2.62
CA LEU A 240 -6.57 -1.41 3.66
C LEU A 240 -7.17 -1.68 5.03
N HIS A 241 -8.24 -0.99 5.41
CA HIS A 241 -8.94 -1.25 6.66
C HIS A 241 -9.38 -2.71 6.77
N ALA A 242 -9.96 -3.28 5.71
CA ALA A 242 -10.38 -4.69 5.68
C ALA A 242 -9.19 -5.65 5.89
N ILE A 243 -8.05 -5.40 5.26
CA ILE A 243 -6.83 -6.20 5.42
C ILE A 243 -6.30 -6.11 6.85
N LEU A 244 -6.32 -4.91 7.46
CA LEU A 244 -5.77 -4.65 8.79
C LEU A 244 -6.61 -5.19 9.93
N THR A 245 -7.90 -5.38 9.71
CA THR A 245 -8.87 -5.74 10.76
C THR A 245 -9.57 -7.07 10.49
N ASP A 246 -9.11 -7.83 9.51
CA ASP A 246 -9.74 -9.08 9.06
C ASP A 246 -11.26 -8.91 8.86
N SER A 247 -11.65 -7.83 8.20
CA SER A 247 -13.05 -7.52 7.93
C SER A 247 -13.39 -7.66 6.44
N MET A 248 -14.69 -7.70 6.12
CA MET A 248 -15.15 -7.91 4.76
C MET A 248 -14.65 -6.83 3.80
N LEU A 249 -14.15 -7.26 2.65
CA LEU A 249 -13.80 -6.35 1.55
C LEU A 249 -15.07 -5.66 0.99
N PRO A 250 -14.94 -4.42 0.50
CA PRO A 250 -16.05 -3.76 -0.18
C PRO A 250 -16.52 -4.53 -1.42
N ASP A 251 -17.83 -4.63 -1.66
CA ASP A 251 -18.42 -5.27 -2.84
C ASP A 251 -17.86 -4.74 -4.16
N SER A 252 -17.45 -3.48 -4.17
CA SER A 252 -16.83 -2.86 -5.35
C SER A 252 -15.53 -3.54 -5.77
N VAL A 253 -14.82 -4.23 -4.87
CA VAL A 253 -13.62 -5.03 -5.19
C VAL A 253 -14.03 -6.24 -6.03
N ALA A 254 -15.03 -6.99 -5.59
CA ALA A 254 -15.52 -8.15 -6.34
C ALA A 254 -16.08 -7.76 -7.71
N VAL A 255 -16.86 -6.68 -7.79
CA VAL A 255 -17.40 -6.17 -9.05
C VAL A 255 -16.27 -5.79 -10.02
N ARG A 256 -15.21 -5.14 -9.54
CA ARG A 256 -14.05 -4.75 -10.35
C ARG A 256 -13.24 -5.98 -10.81
N ALA A 257 -12.96 -6.93 -9.93
CA ALA A 257 -12.26 -8.17 -10.26
C ALA A 257 -13.03 -8.99 -11.32
N LEU A 258 -14.34 -9.16 -11.15
CA LEU A 258 -15.19 -9.81 -12.15
C LEU A 258 -15.20 -9.09 -13.49
N ARG A 259 -15.22 -7.75 -13.48
CA ARG A 259 -15.16 -6.97 -14.71
C ARG A 259 -13.83 -7.16 -15.44
N TYR A 260 -12.72 -7.22 -14.70
CA TYR A 260 -11.41 -7.49 -15.27
C TYR A 260 -11.38 -8.86 -15.95
N ILE A 261 -11.80 -9.92 -15.26
CA ILE A 261 -11.86 -11.29 -15.81
C ILE A 261 -12.75 -11.33 -17.07
N ARG A 262 -13.94 -10.73 -17.03
CA ARG A 262 -14.83 -10.70 -18.21
C ARG A 262 -14.18 -10.02 -19.41
N ASN A 263 -13.50 -8.91 -19.19
CA ASN A 263 -12.81 -8.20 -20.27
C ASN A 263 -11.62 -9.00 -20.81
N GLN A 264 -10.87 -9.68 -19.94
CA GLN A 264 -9.77 -10.54 -20.31
C GLN A 264 -10.28 -11.70 -21.19
N MET A 265 -11.31 -12.41 -20.74
CA MET A 265 -11.88 -13.55 -21.46
C MET A 265 -12.53 -13.13 -22.78
N ALA A 266 -13.16 -11.96 -22.84
CA ALA A 266 -13.76 -11.43 -24.08
C ALA A 266 -12.70 -10.95 -25.09
N SER A 267 -11.48 -10.65 -24.65
CA SER A 267 -10.37 -10.20 -25.51
C SER A 267 -9.52 -11.35 -26.02
N ALA A 268 -9.71 -12.57 -25.51
CA ALA A 268 -9.04 -13.76 -26.00
C ALA A 268 -9.48 -14.01 -27.44
N SER A 269 -8.51 -14.14 -28.36
CA SER A 269 -8.82 -14.38 -29.78
C SER A 269 -9.16 -15.85 -30.00
N GLU A 270 -9.96 -16.15 -31.06
CA GLU A 270 -10.22 -17.51 -31.47
C GLU A 270 -8.95 -18.24 -31.96
N GLU A 271 -7.84 -17.52 -32.17
CA GLU A 271 -6.53 -18.04 -32.55
C GLU A 271 -5.73 -18.59 -31.37
N ASP A 272 -6.11 -18.25 -30.13
CA ASP A 272 -5.45 -18.77 -28.92
C ASP A 272 -5.76 -20.28 -28.81
N LYS A 273 -4.71 -21.09 -28.91
CA LYS A 273 -4.81 -22.58 -28.86
C LYS A 273 -5.29 -23.12 -27.51
N HIS A 274 -5.37 -22.28 -26.49
CA HIS A 274 -5.80 -22.66 -25.15
C HIS A 274 -7.02 -21.85 -24.74
N ALA A 275 -7.93 -22.47 -23.97
CA ALA A 275 -9.04 -21.74 -23.37
C ALA A 275 -8.51 -20.62 -22.47
N PRO A 276 -9.08 -19.41 -22.54
CA PRO A 276 -8.64 -18.32 -21.69
C PRO A 276 -8.83 -18.68 -20.22
N VAL A 277 -7.77 -18.45 -19.42
CA VAL A 277 -7.76 -18.72 -17.99
C VAL A 277 -7.99 -17.40 -17.25
N PRO A 278 -8.87 -17.36 -16.24
CA PRO A 278 -9.07 -16.18 -15.42
C PRO A 278 -7.76 -15.73 -14.73
N ASP A 279 -7.56 -14.41 -14.63
CA ASP A 279 -6.40 -13.84 -13.92
C ASP A 279 -6.36 -14.29 -12.47
N ALA A 280 -5.22 -14.83 -12.04
CA ALA A 280 -5.06 -15.41 -10.69
C ALA A 280 -5.26 -14.37 -9.58
N MET A 281 -4.76 -13.12 -9.74
CA MET A 281 -4.93 -12.06 -8.74
C MET A 281 -6.39 -11.65 -8.62
N CYS A 282 -7.14 -11.62 -9.72
CA CYS A 282 -8.58 -11.37 -9.66
C CYS A 282 -9.32 -12.50 -8.94
N CYS A 283 -8.92 -13.76 -9.16
CA CYS A 283 -9.47 -14.89 -8.43
C CYS A 283 -9.14 -14.83 -6.93
N GLN A 284 -7.93 -14.42 -6.58
CA GLN A 284 -7.52 -14.16 -5.18
C GLN A 284 -8.41 -13.09 -4.54
N TRP A 285 -8.66 -11.95 -5.21
CA TRP A 285 -9.59 -10.93 -4.73
C TRP A 285 -11.01 -11.46 -4.47
N LEU A 286 -11.50 -12.29 -5.38
CA LEU A 286 -12.85 -12.90 -5.25
C LEU A 286 -12.90 -13.90 -4.10
N LYS A 287 -11.83 -14.69 -3.90
CA LYS A 287 -11.77 -15.67 -2.80
C LYS A 287 -11.80 -14.98 -1.44
N VAL A 288 -11.05 -13.89 -1.27
CA VAL A 288 -11.02 -13.12 -0.02
C VAL A 288 -12.34 -12.39 0.23
N TRP A 289 -13.03 -11.97 -0.83
CA TRP A 289 -14.32 -11.29 -0.69
C TRP A 289 -15.46 -12.26 -0.28
N LEU A 290 -15.42 -13.56 -0.68
CA LEU A 290 -16.41 -14.59 -0.36
C LEU A 290 -16.36 -15.00 1.11
#